data_ffe83a5af5b82177cc5ad70963ab4919
#
_entry.id   ffe83a5af5b82177cc5ad70963ab4919
#
_cell.length_a   1.000
_cell.length_b   1.000
_cell.length_c   1.000
_cell.angle_alpha   90.00
_cell.angle_beta   90.00
_cell.angle_gamma   90.00
#
_symmetry.space_group_name_H-M   'P 1'
#
loop_
_entity.id
_entity.type
_entity.pdbx_description
1 polymer ?
#
loop_
_entity_poly.entity_id
_entity_poly.type
_entity_poly.pdbx_seq_one_letter_code
_entity_poly.pdbx_strand_id
1 'polypeptide(L)'
;MSRSFLDAVAHRRSYYALKNESPITDDALRELVAQAVKHVPSAFNSQSTRIVVLLGERHRKLWDLTKDVLRAIVPADAFAKTEAKINESFQSGYGTILYYEAQAPVRQLQEKFPTYADNFPVWSEHTNAMHQFTIWTALEDAGFGASLQHYNPIIDEVVAKEFKIDADWKLRAQMPFGVPAGEPGEKTFEPLEERLLFLK
;
A
#
# COMPACT_ATOMS: atom_id res chain seq x y z
N MET A 1 7.08 19.88 -12.68
CA MET A 1 6.63 20.81 -11.61
C MET A 1 5.75 20.00 -10.68
N SER A 2 5.98 20.02 -9.36
CA SER A 2 5.11 19.37 -8.40
C SER A 2 3.74 20.06 -8.39
N ARG A 3 2.67 19.27 -8.26
CA ARG A 3 1.31 19.77 -8.13
C ARG A 3 1.08 20.40 -6.75
N SER A 4 0.06 21.24 -6.62
CA SER A 4 -0.42 21.57 -5.27
C SER A 4 -0.95 20.31 -4.59
N PHE A 5 -1.02 20.31 -3.25
CA PHE A 5 -1.48 19.14 -2.51
C PHE A 5 -2.85 18.62 -2.98
N LEU A 6 -3.83 19.52 -3.13
CA LEU A 6 -5.19 19.13 -3.55
C LEU A 6 -5.23 18.69 -5.02
N ASP A 7 -4.40 19.27 -5.89
CA ASP A 7 -4.29 18.82 -7.27
C ASP A 7 -3.66 17.41 -7.35
N ALA A 8 -2.65 17.11 -6.53
CA ALA A 8 -2.07 15.79 -6.45
C ALA A 8 -3.09 14.75 -5.94
N VAL A 9 -3.89 15.10 -4.93
CA VAL A 9 -4.99 14.27 -4.43
C VAL A 9 -6.04 13.99 -5.50
N ALA A 10 -6.44 15.00 -6.25
CA ALA A 10 -7.43 14.86 -7.33
C ALA A 10 -6.90 14.03 -8.50
N HIS A 11 -5.60 14.18 -8.83
CA HIS A 11 -4.93 13.47 -9.90
C HIS A 11 -4.70 11.99 -9.59
N ARG A 12 -4.46 11.63 -8.32
CA ARG A 12 -4.21 10.24 -7.91
C ARG A 12 -5.36 9.31 -8.32
N ARG A 13 -5.02 8.27 -9.09
CA ARG A 13 -5.93 7.25 -9.58
C ARG A 13 -5.36 5.84 -9.36
N SER A 14 -6.20 4.81 -9.48
CA SER A 14 -5.74 3.42 -9.50
C SER A 14 -5.36 3.03 -10.91
N TYR A 15 -4.08 2.70 -11.12
CA TYR A 15 -3.55 2.19 -12.38
C TYR A 15 -3.27 0.70 -12.26
N TYR A 16 -3.80 -0.07 -13.20
CA TYR A 16 -3.60 -1.52 -13.27
C TYR A 16 -2.67 -1.95 -14.40
N ALA A 17 -2.57 -1.17 -15.47
CA ALA A 17 -1.59 -1.38 -16.52
C ALA A 17 -0.30 -0.63 -16.16
N LEU A 18 0.74 -1.37 -15.81
CA LEU A 18 2.02 -0.85 -15.36
C LEU A 18 3.17 -1.38 -16.22
N LYS A 19 4.24 -0.58 -16.36
CA LYS A 19 5.51 -0.98 -16.94
C LYS A 19 6.56 -1.12 -15.84
N ASN A 20 7.52 -2.02 -16.06
CA ASN A 20 8.72 -2.15 -15.22
C ASN A 20 9.72 -1.01 -15.51
N GLU A 21 9.28 0.21 -15.30
CA GLU A 21 10.03 1.44 -15.53
C GLU A 21 9.82 2.39 -14.36
N SER A 22 10.81 3.24 -14.07
CA SER A 22 10.76 4.27 -13.03
C SER A 22 11.03 5.66 -13.63
N PRO A 23 10.20 6.68 -13.35
CA PRO A 23 10.44 8.05 -13.78
C PRO A 23 11.50 8.77 -12.93
N ILE A 24 11.91 8.20 -11.80
CA ILE A 24 12.91 8.76 -10.88
C ILE A 24 13.94 7.70 -10.50
N THR A 25 15.07 8.11 -9.91
CA THR A 25 16.08 7.17 -9.41
C THR A 25 15.60 6.42 -8.16
N ASP A 26 16.21 5.25 -7.86
CA ASP A 26 15.90 4.50 -6.64
C ASP A 26 16.21 5.30 -5.36
N ASP A 27 17.23 6.16 -5.38
CA ASP A 27 17.54 7.04 -4.25
C ASP A 27 16.44 8.10 -4.06
N ALA A 28 15.91 8.67 -5.13
CA ALA A 28 14.79 9.61 -5.06
C ALA A 28 13.51 8.92 -4.59
N LEU A 29 13.26 7.69 -5.03
CA LEU A 29 12.15 6.87 -4.55
C LEU A 29 12.28 6.56 -3.05
N ARG A 30 13.49 6.20 -2.60
CA ARG A 30 13.79 5.98 -1.18
C ARG A 30 13.52 7.22 -0.35
N GLU A 31 13.97 8.38 -0.81
CA GLU A 31 13.75 9.65 -0.12
C GLU A 31 12.26 10.01 -0.05
N LEU A 32 11.52 9.82 -1.15
CA LEU A 32 10.07 10.04 -1.19
C LEU A 32 9.35 9.21 -0.12
N VAL A 33 9.65 7.91 -0.03
CA VAL A 33 9.06 7.02 0.98
C VAL A 33 9.51 7.41 2.39
N ALA A 34 10.79 7.75 2.58
CA ALA A 34 11.34 8.16 3.87
C ALA A 34 10.67 9.43 4.41
N GLN A 35 10.39 10.41 3.56
CA GLN A 35 9.66 11.62 3.94
C GLN A 35 8.24 11.30 4.41
N ALA A 36 7.52 10.40 3.73
CA ALA A 36 6.21 9.96 4.18
C ALA A 36 6.29 9.25 5.54
N VAL A 37 7.20 8.28 5.70
CA VAL A 37 7.39 7.54 6.96
C VAL A 37 7.72 8.46 8.12
N LYS A 38 8.52 9.51 7.88
CA LYS A 38 8.96 10.48 8.90
C LYS A 38 7.86 11.45 9.32
N HIS A 39 7.01 11.88 8.37
CA HIS A 39 6.13 13.04 8.58
C HIS A 39 4.65 12.70 8.69
N VAL A 40 4.21 11.51 8.30
CA VAL A 40 2.83 11.07 8.52
C VAL A 40 2.59 10.94 10.03
N PRO A 41 1.56 11.63 10.57
CA PRO A 41 1.28 11.60 12.01
C PRO A 41 0.72 10.24 12.46
N SER A 42 0.90 9.93 13.73
CA SER A 42 0.33 8.75 14.37
C SER A 42 -0.24 9.08 15.75
N ALA A 43 -1.27 8.35 16.16
CA ALA A 43 -1.88 8.53 17.48
C ALA A 43 -0.82 8.34 18.57
N PHE A 44 -0.73 9.29 19.50
CA PHE A 44 0.28 9.31 20.59
C PHE A 44 1.73 9.21 20.05
N ASN A 45 1.97 9.60 18.81
CA ASN A 45 3.26 9.45 18.13
C ASN A 45 3.79 8.01 18.19
N SER A 46 2.89 7.04 18.02
CA SER A 46 3.20 5.60 18.12
C SER A 46 4.23 5.12 17.11
N GLN A 47 4.25 5.75 15.92
CA GLN A 47 5.15 5.40 14.82
C GLN A 47 5.19 3.88 14.56
N SER A 48 4.02 3.23 14.63
CA SER A 48 3.88 1.77 14.52
C SER A 48 3.97 1.24 13.08
N THR A 49 3.67 2.08 12.09
CA THR A 49 3.72 1.68 10.67
C THR A 49 5.15 1.30 10.24
N ARG A 50 5.27 0.23 9.46
CA ARG A 50 6.51 -0.24 8.84
C ARG A 50 6.30 -0.38 7.34
N ILE A 51 7.28 0.07 6.57
CA ILE A 51 7.23 0.06 5.11
C ILE A 51 8.36 -0.81 4.57
N VAL A 52 8.05 -1.70 3.64
CA VAL A 52 9.05 -2.50 2.91
C VAL A 52 8.87 -2.25 1.42
N VAL A 53 9.90 -1.75 0.75
CA VAL A 53 9.90 -1.54 -0.69
C VAL A 53 10.61 -2.69 -1.36
N LEU A 54 9.93 -3.38 -2.26
CA LEU A 54 10.44 -4.50 -3.04
C LEU A 54 10.61 -4.05 -4.50
N LEU A 55 11.83 -4.17 -5.03
CA LEU A 55 12.18 -3.86 -6.42
C LEU A 55 12.78 -5.10 -7.12
N GLY A 56 12.75 -5.11 -8.44
CA GLY A 56 13.39 -6.12 -9.27
C GLY A 56 12.97 -7.56 -8.92
N GLU A 57 13.94 -8.44 -8.64
CA GLU A 57 13.70 -9.85 -8.29
C GLU A 57 12.81 -10.03 -7.05
N ARG A 58 12.95 -9.16 -6.04
CA ARG A 58 12.13 -9.20 -4.82
C ARG A 58 10.67 -8.88 -5.10
N HIS A 59 10.43 -7.89 -5.94
CA HIS A 59 9.08 -7.56 -6.41
C HIS A 59 8.45 -8.74 -7.16
N ARG A 60 9.16 -9.35 -8.13
CA ARG A 60 8.67 -10.52 -8.86
C ARG A 60 8.36 -11.69 -7.94
N LYS A 61 9.26 -11.98 -6.99
CA LYS A 61 9.11 -13.06 -6.01
C LYS A 61 7.86 -12.93 -5.16
N LEU A 62 7.50 -11.70 -4.73
CA LEU A 62 6.26 -11.45 -4.00
C LEU A 62 5.03 -11.95 -4.78
N TRP A 63 4.96 -11.58 -6.06
CA TRP A 63 3.79 -11.94 -6.88
C TRP A 63 3.77 -13.41 -7.28
N ASP A 64 4.93 -14.05 -7.43
CA ASP A 64 5.02 -15.49 -7.60
C ASP A 64 4.49 -16.25 -6.37
N LEU A 65 4.91 -15.86 -5.17
CA LEU A 65 4.37 -16.42 -3.92
C LEU A 65 2.86 -16.20 -3.80
N THR A 66 2.38 -15.02 -4.19
CA THR A 66 0.93 -14.70 -4.17
C THR A 66 0.16 -15.62 -5.13
N LYS A 67 0.68 -15.85 -6.34
CA LYS A 67 0.09 -16.80 -7.31
C LYS A 67 0.08 -18.24 -6.77
N ASP A 68 1.17 -18.68 -6.12
CA ASP A 68 1.25 -20.04 -5.57
C ASP A 68 0.23 -20.27 -4.45
N VAL A 69 0.04 -19.30 -3.55
CA VAL A 69 -1.01 -19.36 -2.54
C VAL A 69 -2.41 -19.38 -3.18
N LEU A 70 -2.66 -18.52 -4.15
CA LEU A 70 -3.96 -18.44 -4.83
C LEU A 70 -4.27 -19.69 -5.65
N ARG A 71 -3.26 -20.35 -6.23
CA ARG A 71 -3.43 -21.60 -6.98
C ARG A 71 -3.98 -22.73 -6.09
N ALA A 72 -3.69 -22.69 -4.79
CA ALA A 72 -4.20 -23.67 -3.85
C ALA A 72 -5.66 -23.44 -3.42
N ILE A 73 -6.20 -22.23 -3.58
CA ILE A 73 -7.53 -21.85 -3.07
C ILE A 73 -8.53 -21.44 -4.16
N VAL A 74 -8.04 -21.00 -5.32
CA VAL A 74 -8.90 -20.63 -6.46
C VAL A 74 -9.20 -21.87 -7.30
N PRO A 75 -10.47 -22.11 -7.72
CA PRO A 75 -10.80 -23.21 -8.62
C PRO A 75 -9.92 -23.22 -9.88
N ALA A 76 -9.50 -24.41 -10.31
CA ALA A 76 -8.53 -24.56 -11.40
C ALA A 76 -8.95 -23.90 -12.73
N ASP A 77 -10.23 -23.92 -13.05
CA ASP A 77 -10.82 -23.27 -14.22
C ASP A 77 -10.80 -21.73 -14.16
N ALA A 78 -10.83 -21.16 -12.95
CA ALA A 78 -10.77 -19.72 -12.71
C ALA A 78 -9.33 -19.19 -12.50
N PHE A 79 -8.37 -20.07 -12.16
CA PHE A 79 -7.02 -19.66 -11.78
C PHE A 79 -6.26 -18.97 -12.94
N ALA A 80 -6.42 -19.42 -14.16
CA ALA A 80 -5.76 -18.81 -15.34
C ALA A 80 -6.06 -17.29 -15.45
N LYS A 81 -7.29 -16.88 -15.17
CA LYS A 81 -7.70 -15.47 -15.16
C LYS A 81 -7.06 -14.71 -14.00
N THR A 82 -6.99 -15.33 -12.83
CA THR A 82 -6.34 -14.76 -11.65
C THR A 82 -4.84 -14.55 -11.88
N GLU A 83 -4.17 -15.55 -12.43
CA GLU A 83 -2.74 -15.48 -12.77
C GLU A 83 -2.45 -14.40 -13.83
N ALA A 84 -3.25 -14.33 -14.90
CA ALA A 84 -3.14 -13.29 -15.92
C ALA A 84 -3.27 -11.89 -15.30
N LYS A 85 -4.29 -11.67 -14.44
CA LYS A 85 -4.47 -10.40 -13.74
C LYS A 85 -3.24 -10.02 -12.91
N ILE A 86 -2.66 -10.96 -12.14
CA ILE A 86 -1.46 -10.67 -11.33
C ILE A 86 -0.29 -10.33 -12.23
N ASN A 87 -0.04 -11.13 -13.27
CA ASN A 87 1.07 -10.91 -14.17
C ASN A 87 1.00 -9.56 -14.90
N GLU A 88 -0.18 -9.21 -15.40
CA GLU A 88 -0.38 -8.03 -16.26
C GLU A 88 -0.57 -6.73 -15.46
N SER A 89 -1.16 -6.82 -14.25
CA SER A 89 -1.52 -5.62 -13.49
C SER A 89 -0.61 -5.32 -12.31
N PHE A 90 0.12 -6.32 -11.77
CA PHE A 90 0.91 -6.13 -10.55
C PHE A 90 2.38 -6.49 -10.76
N GLN A 91 2.67 -7.71 -11.22
CA GLN A 91 4.04 -8.18 -11.43
C GLN A 91 4.74 -7.47 -12.60
N SER A 92 3.97 -6.90 -13.53
CA SER A 92 4.48 -6.06 -14.64
C SER A 92 5.04 -4.73 -14.17
N GLY A 93 4.77 -4.31 -12.93
CA GLY A 93 5.24 -3.05 -12.36
C GLY A 93 6.74 -3.01 -12.07
N TYR A 94 7.22 -1.83 -11.68
CA TYR A 94 8.62 -1.59 -11.29
C TYR A 94 8.93 -2.13 -9.89
N GLY A 95 7.96 -2.00 -8.97
CA GLY A 95 8.11 -2.41 -7.59
C GLY A 95 6.79 -2.61 -6.87
N THR A 96 6.88 -3.04 -5.61
CA THR A 96 5.74 -3.12 -4.69
C THR A 96 6.14 -2.58 -3.33
N ILE A 97 5.28 -1.74 -2.75
CA ILE A 97 5.40 -1.32 -1.35
C ILE A 97 4.47 -2.20 -0.51
N LEU A 98 5.03 -2.79 0.54
CA LEU A 98 4.28 -3.52 1.57
C LEU A 98 4.09 -2.61 2.79
N TYR A 99 2.88 -2.57 3.28
CA TYR A 99 2.49 -1.79 4.45
C TYR A 99 2.22 -2.72 5.62
N TYR A 100 2.94 -2.51 6.72
CA TYR A 100 2.81 -3.28 7.94
C TYR A 100 2.47 -2.39 9.13
N GLU A 101 1.87 -3.00 10.16
CA GLU A 101 1.75 -2.43 11.51
C GLU A 101 2.50 -3.30 12.51
N ALA A 102 3.55 -2.75 13.13
CA ALA A 102 4.23 -3.36 14.26
C ALA A 102 3.29 -3.37 15.47
N GLN A 103 3.07 -4.53 16.04
CA GLN A 103 2.10 -4.70 17.13
C GLN A 103 2.67 -4.32 18.49
N ALA A 104 3.99 -4.40 18.69
CA ALA A 104 4.61 -4.05 19.97
C ALA A 104 4.34 -2.60 20.40
N PRO A 105 4.51 -1.55 19.54
CA PRO A 105 4.16 -0.18 19.93
C PRO A 105 2.67 -0.03 20.29
N VAL A 106 1.79 -0.75 19.60
CA VAL A 106 0.34 -0.71 19.87
C VAL A 106 0.04 -1.29 21.26
N ARG A 107 0.59 -2.49 21.58
CA ARG A 107 0.43 -3.11 22.89
C ARG A 107 1.01 -2.25 24.03
N GLN A 108 2.19 -1.66 23.83
CA GLN A 108 2.78 -0.76 24.82
C GLN A 108 1.89 0.44 25.16
N LEU A 109 1.21 1.00 24.16
CA LEU A 109 0.26 2.10 24.37
C LEU A 109 -1.01 1.62 25.06
N GLN A 110 -1.51 0.43 24.74
CA GLN A 110 -2.65 -0.18 25.43
C GLN A 110 -2.37 -0.38 26.92
N GLU A 111 -1.18 -0.87 27.27
CA GLU A 111 -0.74 -1.06 28.65
C GLU A 111 -0.56 0.28 29.38
N LYS A 112 0.07 1.26 28.71
CA LYS A 112 0.35 2.58 29.29
C LYS A 112 -0.91 3.43 29.50
N PHE A 113 -1.93 3.25 28.64
CA PHE A 113 -3.16 4.05 28.65
C PHE A 113 -4.40 3.14 28.59
N PRO A 114 -4.72 2.41 29.67
CA PRO A 114 -5.80 1.41 29.69
C PRO A 114 -7.17 1.95 29.26
N THR A 115 -7.46 3.22 29.59
CA THR A 115 -8.74 3.88 29.21
C THR A 115 -8.95 3.92 27.68
N TYR A 116 -7.87 3.90 26.90
CA TYR A 116 -7.91 3.93 25.44
C TYR A 116 -7.45 2.63 24.79
N ALA A 117 -7.31 1.55 25.56
CA ALA A 117 -6.72 0.31 25.08
C ALA A 117 -7.36 -0.22 23.81
N ASP A 118 -8.69 -0.21 23.72
CA ASP A 118 -9.45 -0.70 22.55
C ASP A 118 -9.32 0.21 21.32
N ASN A 119 -8.91 1.46 21.49
CA ASN A 119 -8.77 2.42 20.40
C ASN A 119 -7.40 2.32 19.69
N PHE A 120 -6.32 1.93 20.37
CA PHE A 120 -4.99 1.93 19.79
C PHE A 120 -4.85 1.02 18.55
N PRO A 121 -5.43 -0.19 18.51
CA PRO A 121 -5.45 -0.99 17.27
C PRO A 121 -6.16 -0.28 16.12
N VAL A 122 -7.28 0.39 16.38
CA VAL A 122 -8.04 1.15 15.37
C VAL A 122 -7.24 2.35 14.89
N TRP A 123 -6.64 3.11 15.79
CA TRP A 123 -5.83 4.29 15.44
C TRP A 123 -4.56 3.91 14.68
N SER A 124 -3.98 2.73 14.93
CA SER A 124 -2.85 2.24 14.15
C SER A 124 -3.23 1.97 12.70
N GLU A 125 -4.42 1.40 12.45
CA GLU A 125 -4.95 1.21 11.10
C GLU A 125 -5.22 2.56 10.38
N HIS A 126 -5.73 3.57 11.11
CA HIS A 126 -5.87 4.92 10.55
C HIS A 126 -4.50 5.49 10.12
N THR A 127 -3.47 5.32 10.96
CA THR A 127 -2.11 5.74 10.65
C THR A 127 -1.57 5.03 9.42
N ASN A 128 -1.79 3.72 9.31
CA ASN A 128 -1.37 2.94 8.14
C ASN A 128 -2.05 3.46 6.86
N ALA A 129 -3.36 3.71 6.91
CA ALA A 129 -4.11 4.26 5.79
C ALA A 129 -3.60 5.67 5.36
N MET A 130 -3.19 6.50 6.32
CA MET A 130 -2.56 7.79 6.01
C MET A 130 -1.22 7.62 5.29
N HIS A 131 -0.37 6.65 5.69
CA HIS A 131 0.86 6.33 4.97
C HIS A 131 0.58 5.82 3.56
N GLN A 132 -0.39 4.92 3.39
CA GLN A 132 -0.80 4.41 2.08
C GLN A 132 -1.22 5.56 1.15
N PHE A 133 -2.08 6.44 1.63
CA PHE A 133 -2.57 7.57 0.84
C PHE A 133 -1.46 8.57 0.50
N THR A 134 -0.61 8.92 1.48
CA THR A 134 0.49 9.87 1.28
C THR A 134 1.50 9.34 0.26
N ILE A 135 1.95 8.10 0.41
CA ILE A 135 2.91 7.49 -0.50
C ILE A 135 2.31 7.32 -1.89
N TRP A 136 1.06 6.87 -1.98
CA TRP A 136 0.37 6.72 -3.26
C TRP A 136 0.29 8.05 -4.02
N THR A 137 -0.13 9.11 -3.33
CA THR A 137 -0.24 10.46 -3.92
C THR A 137 1.13 10.98 -4.36
N ALA A 138 2.16 10.78 -3.53
CA ALA A 138 3.52 11.19 -3.85
C ALA A 138 4.14 10.41 -5.03
N LEU A 139 3.85 9.11 -5.14
CA LEU A 139 4.25 8.30 -6.29
C LEU A 139 3.63 8.83 -7.59
N GLU A 140 2.33 9.12 -7.59
CA GLU A 140 1.67 9.68 -8.78
C GLU A 140 2.17 11.07 -9.14
N ASP A 141 2.46 11.94 -8.16
CA ASP A 141 3.07 13.25 -8.44
C ASP A 141 4.49 13.12 -9.03
N ALA A 142 5.18 12.03 -8.70
CA ALA A 142 6.48 11.66 -9.27
C ALA A 142 6.38 10.96 -10.65
N GLY A 143 5.17 10.71 -11.17
CA GLY A 143 4.95 10.11 -12.49
C GLY A 143 4.74 8.60 -12.50
N PHE A 144 4.60 7.95 -11.33
CA PHE A 144 4.21 6.55 -11.25
C PHE A 144 2.69 6.39 -11.31
N GLY A 145 2.23 5.27 -11.82
CA GLY A 145 0.92 4.71 -11.53
C GLY A 145 1.03 3.66 -10.43
N ALA A 146 0.00 3.52 -9.62
CA ALA A 146 -0.06 2.51 -8.58
C ALA A 146 -1.50 2.06 -8.30
N SER A 147 -1.66 0.92 -7.63
CA SER A 147 -2.95 0.46 -7.11
C SER A 147 -2.76 -0.22 -5.75
N LEU A 148 -3.77 -0.15 -4.88
CA LEU A 148 -3.73 -0.76 -3.57
C LEU A 148 -4.40 -2.14 -3.62
N GLN A 149 -3.69 -3.15 -3.12
CA GLN A 149 -4.13 -4.55 -3.09
C GLN A 149 -4.13 -5.09 -1.65
N HIS A 150 -4.98 -6.09 -1.39
CA HIS A 150 -5.18 -6.68 -0.07
C HIS A 150 -5.26 -8.21 -0.17
N TYR A 151 -4.10 -8.84 -0.46
CA TYR A 151 -3.97 -10.30 -0.44
C TYR A 151 -3.70 -10.87 0.96
N ASN A 152 -3.51 -9.99 1.94
CA ASN A 152 -3.49 -10.35 3.35
C ASN A 152 -4.89 -10.79 3.81
N PRO A 153 -5.02 -11.76 4.77
CA PRO A 153 -3.91 -12.42 5.46
C PRO A 153 -3.36 -13.67 4.73
N ILE A 154 -3.87 -14.05 3.56
CA ILE A 154 -3.55 -15.35 2.94
C ILE A 154 -2.09 -15.48 2.49
N ILE A 155 -1.39 -14.38 2.29
CA ILE A 155 0.04 -14.37 1.90
C ILE A 155 0.98 -14.04 3.07
N ASP A 156 0.47 -13.68 4.25
CA ASP A 156 1.25 -13.08 5.33
C ASP A 156 2.42 -13.98 5.75
N GLU A 157 2.17 -15.27 5.97
CA GLU A 157 3.16 -16.24 6.44
C GLU A 157 4.27 -16.47 5.41
N VAL A 158 3.90 -16.71 4.14
CA VAL A 158 4.87 -17.00 3.07
C VAL A 158 5.73 -15.78 2.76
N VAL A 159 5.14 -14.58 2.80
CA VAL A 159 5.85 -13.30 2.60
C VAL A 159 6.78 -13.00 3.76
N ALA A 160 6.32 -13.17 5.00
CA ALA A 160 7.15 -12.97 6.19
C ALA A 160 8.36 -13.89 6.19
N LYS A 161 8.18 -15.17 5.84
CA LYS A 161 9.26 -16.15 5.74
C LYS A 161 10.28 -15.80 4.66
N GLU A 162 9.82 -15.48 3.45
CA GLU A 162 10.68 -15.17 2.30
C GLU A 162 11.54 -13.93 2.54
N PHE A 163 10.92 -12.85 3.02
CA PHE A 163 11.58 -11.56 3.19
C PHE A 163 12.13 -11.34 4.60
N LYS A 164 12.05 -12.34 5.48
CA LYS A 164 12.54 -12.30 6.87
C LYS A 164 11.93 -11.13 7.64
N ILE A 165 10.63 -10.93 7.48
CA ILE A 165 9.87 -9.90 8.18
C ILE A 165 9.67 -10.34 9.63
N ASP A 166 9.74 -9.38 10.54
CA ASP A 166 9.49 -9.60 11.95
C ASP A 166 8.07 -10.14 12.17
N ALA A 167 7.95 -11.20 12.96
CA ALA A 167 6.66 -11.84 13.25
C ALA A 167 5.67 -10.93 14.00
N ASP A 168 6.15 -9.86 14.64
CA ASP A 168 5.31 -8.83 15.27
C ASP A 168 4.66 -7.86 14.27
N TRP A 169 5.07 -7.88 13.00
CA TRP A 169 4.53 -6.98 11.98
C TRP A 169 3.37 -7.64 11.23
N LYS A 170 2.24 -7.00 11.25
CA LYS A 170 1.03 -7.41 10.53
C LYS A 170 0.94 -6.75 9.16
N LEU A 171 0.89 -7.55 8.09
CA LEU A 171 0.71 -7.04 6.71
C LEU A 171 -0.68 -6.43 6.56
N ARG A 172 -0.76 -5.22 5.95
CA ARG A 172 -2.01 -4.49 5.77
C ARG A 172 -2.39 -4.27 4.32
N ALA A 173 -1.40 -4.00 3.48
CA ALA A 173 -1.64 -3.77 2.06
C ALA A 173 -0.38 -4.01 1.23
N GLN A 174 -0.59 -4.20 -0.06
CA GLN A 174 0.42 -4.26 -1.09
C GLN A 174 0.11 -3.20 -2.15
N MET A 175 1.10 -2.40 -2.53
CA MET A 175 0.94 -1.36 -3.54
C MET A 175 1.94 -1.58 -4.68
N PRO A 176 1.58 -2.34 -5.74
CA PRO A 176 2.38 -2.39 -6.95
C PRO A 176 2.38 -1.02 -7.63
N PHE A 177 3.54 -0.63 -8.17
CA PHE A 177 3.73 0.64 -8.85
C PHE A 177 4.73 0.51 -10.01
N GLY A 178 4.63 1.43 -10.97
CA GLY A 178 5.50 1.52 -12.15
C GLY A 178 5.04 2.65 -13.05
N VAL A 179 5.67 2.84 -14.21
CA VAL A 179 5.17 3.81 -15.19
C VAL A 179 3.82 3.32 -15.73
N PRO A 180 2.77 4.20 -15.81
CA PRO A 180 1.50 3.82 -16.40
C PRO A 180 1.65 3.30 -17.83
N ALA A 181 0.99 2.18 -18.14
CA ALA A 181 0.92 1.61 -19.49
C ALA A 181 -0.45 1.83 -20.17
N GLY A 182 -1.37 2.50 -19.49
CA GLY A 182 -2.71 2.83 -19.98
C GLY A 182 -3.37 3.83 -19.06
N GLU A 183 -4.55 4.28 -19.45
CA GLU A 183 -5.35 5.23 -18.68
C GLU A 183 -6.10 4.55 -17.52
N PRO A 184 -6.34 5.27 -16.42
CA PRO A 184 -7.17 4.75 -15.34
C PRO A 184 -8.64 4.69 -15.79
N GLY A 185 -9.40 3.77 -15.22
CA GLY A 185 -10.85 3.69 -15.46
C GLY A 185 -11.58 4.97 -15.07
N GLU A 186 -12.82 5.14 -15.52
CA GLU A 186 -13.66 6.27 -15.14
C GLU A 186 -13.84 6.34 -13.61
N LYS A 187 -13.93 7.56 -13.07
CA LYS A 187 -14.23 7.81 -11.66
C LYS A 187 -15.54 8.54 -11.54
N THR A 188 -16.48 7.91 -10.86
CA THR A 188 -17.76 8.51 -10.49
C THR A 188 -17.72 9.04 -9.05
N PHE A 189 -18.65 9.92 -8.73
CA PHE A 189 -18.74 10.54 -7.41
C PHE A 189 -20.18 10.44 -6.90
N GLU A 190 -20.34 10.04 -5.66
CA GLU A 190 -21.60 10.17 -4.94
C GLU A 190 -21.90 11.66 -4.68
N PRO A 191 -23.19 12.02 -4.55
CA PRO A 191 -23.60 13.40 -4.25
C PRO A 191 -22.86 13.96 -3.04
N LEU A 192 -22.32 15.19 -3.17
CA LEU A 192 -21.50 15.77 -2.12
C LEU A 192 -22.31 16.10 -0.86
N GLU A 193 -23.56 16.51 -1.02
CA GLU A 193 -24.52 16.82 0.04
C GLU A 193 -24.83 15.63 0.96
N GLU A 194 -24.66 14.40 0.49
CA GLU A 194 -24.82 13.19 1.30
C GLU A 194 -23.56 12.85 2.13
N ARG A 195 -22.44 13.48 1.81
CA ARG A 195 -21.11 13.15 2.36
C ARG A 195 -20.45 14.29 3.12
N LEU A 196 -20.97 15.54 2.95
CA LEU A 196 -20.44 16.73 3.58
C LEU A 196 -21.58 17.59 4.11
N LEU A 197 -21.60 17.81 5.43
CA LEU A 197 -22.47 18.79 6.09
C LEU A 197 -21.63 19.96 6.55
N PHE A 198 -22.06 21.16 6.23
CA PHE A 198 -21.43 22.41 6.67
C PHE A 198 -22.38 23.15 7.60
N LEU A 199 -22.23 22.95 8.91
CA LEU A 199 -23.05 23.57 9.93
C LEU A 199 -22.35 24.84 10.45
N LYS A 200 -23.11 25.96 10.56
CA LYS A 200 -22.65 27.26 11.07
C LYS A 200 -23.36 27.58 12.37
#